data_4b375897a6eea0af5c61f23308f0b169
#
_entry.id   4b375897a6eea0af5c61f23308f0b169
#
_cell.length_a   1.000
_cell.length_b   1.000
_cell.length_c   1.000
_cell.angle_alpha   90.00
_cell.angle_beta   90.00
_cell.angle_gamma   90.00
#
_symmetry.space_group_name_H-M   'P 1'
#
loop_
_entity.id
_entity.type
_entity.pdbx_description
1 polymer ?
#
loop_
_entity_poly.entity_id
_entity_poly.type
_entity_poly.pdbx_seq_one_letter_code
_entity_poly.pdbx_strand_id
1 'polypeptide(L)'
;GPYTLSLHDALPIYVDNCAACHRTDGVGYKRAFPSLKGNPVVQTEDATSLIHIVLTGSTTPAVKDAVSNLTMPSFGWRLDDQQVADVVNFIRTSWGNNAPAVSASDVAKVRKETAAHDEKALGNADISKLPGAGQ
;
A
#
# COMPACT_ATOMS: atom_id res chain seq x y z
N GLY A 1 19.07 16.07 3.42
CA GLY A 1 17.87 16.59 4.06
C GLY A 1 16.99 15.50 4.64
N PRO A 2 15.92 15.86 5.34
CA PRO A 2 15.06 14.88 6.00
C PRO A 2 14.38 13.92 5.03
N TYR A 3 14.37 14.23 3.76
CA TYR A 3 13.76 13.39 2.73
C TYR A 3 14.81 12.74 1.83
N THR A 4 16.04 12.63 2.31
CA THR A 4 17.06 11.90 1.56
C THR A 4 16.59 10.46 1.47
N LEU A 5 16.12 10.08 0.28
CA LEU A 5 15.66 8.76 0.03
C LEU A 5 16.87 7.85 0.00
N SER A 6 16.96 6.96 0.96
CA SER A 6 17.98 5.94 0.90
C SER A 6 17.53 4.89 -0.10
N LEU A 7 17.99 5.00 -1.34
CA LEU A 7 17.71 3.99 -2.36
C LEU A 7 18.23 2.62 -1.94
N HIS A 8 19.27 2.60 -1.11
CA HIS A 8 19.79 1.36 -0.55
C HIS A 8 18.80 0.66 0.36
N ASP A 9 17.93 1.42 1.06
CA ASP A 9 16.93 0.85 1.96
C ASP A 9 15.60 0.61 1.26
N ALA A 10 15.20 1.53 0.37
CA ALA A 10 13.91 1.48 -0.30
C ALA A 10 13.82 0.37 -1.35
N LEU A 11 14.86 0.19 -2.15
CA LEU A 11 14.84 -0.78 -3.24
C LEU A 11 14.72 -2.23 -2.72
N PRO A 12 15.48 -2.66 -1.70
CA PRO A 12 15.27 -4.01 -1.14
C PRO A 12 13.86 -4.23 -0.61
N ILE A 13 13.27 -3.23 0.04
CA ILE A 13 11.89 -3.32 0.55
C ILE A 13 10.93 -3.53 -0.63
N TYR A 14 11.09 -2.77 -1.69
CA TYR A 14 10.26 -2.90 -2.89
C TYR A 14 10.42 -4.27 -3.54
N VAL A 15 11.65 -4.72 -3.73
CA VAL A 15 11.93 -6.02 -4.37
C VAL A 15 11.34 -7.17 -3.55
N ASP A 16 11.48 -7.13 -2.23
CA ASP A 16 11.03 -8.21 -1.36
C ASP A 16 9.51 -8.27 -1.21
N ASN A 17 8.82 -7.13 -1.33
CA ASN A 17 7.40 -7.05 -0.98
C ASN A 17 6.47 -6.72 -2.16
N CYS A 18 6.94 -6.04 -3.17
CA CYS A 18 6.09 -5.46 -4.21
C CYS A 18 6.40 -5.99 -5.62
N ALA A 19 7.67 -6.26 -5.91
CA ALA A 19 8.11 -6.53 -7.27
C ALA A 19 7.56 -7.84 -7.84
N ALA A 20 7.20 -8.81 -7.01
CA ALA A 20 6.61 -10.06 -7.48
C ALA A 20 5.34 -9.81 -8.32
N CYS A 21 4.55 -8.83 -7.93
CA CYS A 21 3.30 -8.46 -8.60
C CYS A 21 3.47 -7.24 -9.50
N HIS A 22 4.17 -6.21 -9.04
CA HIS A 22 4.29 -4.94 -9.76
C HIS A 22 5.53 -4.84 -10.64
N ARG A 23 6.41 -5.82 -10.59
CA ARG A 23 7.66 -5.92 -11.35
C ARG A 23 8.67 -4.83 -10.93
N THR A 24 9.94 -5.05 -11.27
CA THR A 24 11.00 -4.08 -10.96
C THR A 24 10.90 -2.81 -11.80
N ASP A 25 10.26 -2.87 -12.95
CA ASP A 25 9.99 -1.71 -13.82
C ASP A 25 8.65 -1.02 -13.50
N GLY A 26 7.90 -1.53 -12.52
CA GLY A 26 6.66 -0.92 -12.06
C GLY A 26 5.48 -1.04 -12.99
N VAL A 27 5.58 -1.79 -14.09
CA VAL A 27 4.50 -1.88 -15.08
C VAL A 27 3.44 -2.92 -14.75
N GLY A 28 3.70 -3.78 -13.75
CA GLY A 28 2.75 -4.82 -13.36
C GLY A 28 2.51 -5.84 -14.46
N TYR A 29 1.35 -6.49 -14.39
CA TYR A 29 0.93 -7.48 -15.38
C TYR A 29 -0.46 -7.15 -15.85
N LYS A 30 -0.65 -7.05 -17.16
CA LYS A 30 -1.94 -6.72 -17.76
C LYS A 30 -3.03 -7.67 -17.26
N ARG A 31 -4.17 -7.14 -16.86
CA ARG A 31 -5.34 -7.85 -16.31
C ARG A 31 -5.14 -8.51 -14.96
N ALA A 32 -3.94 -8.47 -14.40
CA ALA A 32 -3.66 -9.10 -13.12
C ALA A 32 -3.25 -8.08 -12.07
N PHE A 33 -2.18 -7.33 -12.33
CA PHE A 33 -1.60 -6.40 -11.36
C PHE A 33 -1.43 -5.03 -11.98
N PRO A 34 -1.92 -3.97 -11.32
CA PRO A 34 -1.89 -2.63 -11.92
C PRO A 34 -0.46 -2.10 -12.06
N SER A 35 -0.29 -1.26 -13.08
CA SER A 35 0.96 -0.53 -13.27
C SER A 35 1.09 0.54 -12.19
N LEU A 36 2.27 0.66 -11.60
CA LEU A 36 2.62 1.77 -10.71
C LEU A 36 3.26 2.91 -11.50
N LYS A 37 3.86 2.58 -12.63
CA LYS A 37 4.44 3.56 -13.54
C LYS A 37 3.32 4.39 -14.17
N GLY A 38 3.36 5.71 -13.98
CA GLY A 38 2.37 6.62 -14.53
C GLY A 38 0.99 6.54 -13.87
N ASN A 39 0.84 5.79 -12.79
CA ASN A 39 -0.45 5.58 -12.15
C ASN A 39 -0.91 6.87 -11.45
N PRO A 40 -2.13 7.38 -11.74
CA PRO A 40 -2.62 8.61 -11.11
C PRO A 40 -2.68 8.56 -9.59
N VAL A 41 -3.06 7.42 -8.99
CA VAL A 41 -3.13 7.27 -7.53
C VAL A 41 -1.75 7.38 -6.90
N VAL A 42 -0.72 6.86 -7.58
CA VAL A 42 0.67 6.93 -7.12
C VAL A 42 1.16 8.38 -7.18
N GLN A 43 0.72 9.17 -8.14
CA GLN A 43 1.24 10.51 -8.43
C GLN A 43 0.40 11.65 -7.86
N THR A 44 -0.67 11.37 -7.12
CA THR A 44 -1.44 12.41 -6.47
C THR A 44 -0.57 13.18 -5.46
N GLU A 45 -0.83 14.47 -5.32
CA GLU A 45 -0.11 15.30 -4.35
C GLU A 45 -0.30 14.75 -2.93
N ASP A 46 -1.53 14.38 -2.58
CA ASP A 46 -1.86 13.76 -1.30
C ASP A 46 -1.66 12.24 -1.42
N ALA A 47 -0.71 11.70 -0.69
CA ALA A 47 -0.35 10.29 -0.73
C ALA A 47 -1.18 9.41 0.20
N THR A 48 -2.21 9.94 0.87
CA THR A 48 -2.98 9.20 1.87
C THR A 48 -3.54 7.89 1.32
N SER A 49 -4.13 7.92 0.13
CA SER A 49 -4.71 6.71 -0.48
C SER A 49 -3.66 5.65 -0.77
N LEU A 50 -2.50 6.06 -1.27
CA LEU A 50 -1.40 5.13 -1.56
C LEU A 50 -0.86 4.51 -0.28
N ILE A 51 -0.63 5.32 0.74
CA ILE A 51 -0.17 4.84 2.06
C ILE A 51 -1.19 3.86 2.64
N HIS A 52 -2.46 4.20 2.56
CA HIS A 52 -3.54 3.35 3.06
C HIS A 52 -3.53 1.98 2.38
N ILE A 53 -3.37 1.94 1.07
CA ILE A 53 -3.31 0.68 0.30
C ILE A 53 -2.11 -0.17 0.74
N VAL A 54 -0.94 0.44 0.93
CA VAL A 54 0.24 -0.31 1.39
C VAL A 54 0.02 -0.87 2.80
N LEU A 55 -0.59 -0.09 3.69
CA LEU A 55 -0.81 -0.52 5.07
C LEU A 55 -1.87 -1.62 5.19
N THR A 56 -2.97 -1.49 4.46
CA THR A 56 -4.15 -2.37 4.65
C THR A 56 -4.41 -3.32 3.49
N GLY A 57 -3.73 -3.13 2.37
CA GLY A 57 -3.96 -3.94 1.18
C GLY A 57 -5.15 -3.45 0.37
N SER A 58 -5.43 -4.16 -0.70
CA SER A 58 -6.52 -3.82 -1.61
C SER A 58 -6.95 -5.07 -2.36
N THR A 59 -8.25 -5.22 -2.57
CA THR A 59 -8.81 -6.30 -3.38
C THR A 59 -9.33 -5.73 -4.69
N THR A 60 -8.86 -6.30 -5.81
CA THR A 60 -9.35 -5.92 -7.13
C THR A 60 -10.77 -6.45 -7.30
N PRO A 61 -11.73 -5.59 -7.68
CA PRO A 61 -13.09 -6.07 -7.96
C PRO A 61 -13.11 -7.10 -9.10
N ALA A 62 -14.04 -8.04 -9.02
CA ALA A 62 -14.27 -8.97 -10.11
C ALA A 62 -14.78 -8.20 -11.32
N VAL A 63 -14.06 -8.33 -12.45
CA VAL A 63 -14.50 -7.77 -13.72
C VAL A 63 -14.58 -8.89 -14.75
N LYS A 64 -15.40 -8.69 -15.78
CA LYS A 64 -15.72 -9.72 -16.77
C LYS A 64 -14.49 -10.38 -17.39
N ASP A 65 -13.44 -9.59 -17.63
CA ASP A 65 -12.23 -10.06 -18.30
C ASP A 65 -11.07 -10.33 -17.33
N ALA A 66 -11.32 -10.28 -16.03
CA ALA A 66 -10.30 -10.59 -15.05
C ALA A 66 -10.15 -12.10 -14.89
N VAL A 67 -8.92 -12.56 -14.77
CA VAL A 67 -8.62 -13.98 -14.56
C VAL A 67 -9.10 -14.44 -13.19
N SER A 68 -8.96 -13.57 -12.19
CA SER A 68 -9.38 -13.84 -10.81
C SER A 68 -9.42 -12.54 -10.01
N ASN A 69 -10.07 -12.59 -8.85
CA ASN A 69 -9.98 -11.51 -7.89
C ASN A 69 -8.62 -11.58 -7.22
N LEU A 70 -7.78 -10.57 -7.47
CA LEU A 70 -6.46 -10.50 -6.89
C LEU A 70 -6.45 -9.52 -5.73
N THR A 71 -5.85 -9.94 -4.63
CA THR A 71 -5.74 -9.12 -3.43
C THR A 71 -4.29 -8.70 -3.25
N MET A 72 -4.07 -7.40 -3.13
CA MET A 72 -2.80 -6.89 -2.65
C MET A 72 -2.77 -7.11 -1.14
N PRO A 73 -1.77 -7.83 -0.60
CA PRO A 73 -1.71 -8.06 0.84
C PRO A 73 -1.42 -6.77 1.61
N SER A 74 -1.76 -6.76 2.91
CA SER A 74 -1.41 -5.65 3.78
C SER A 74 0.04 -5.79 4.25
N PHE A 75 0.74 -4.68 4.36
CA PHE A 75 2.12 -4.63 4.84
C PHE A 75 2.28 -3.86 6.15
N GLY A 76 1.19 -3.32 6.69
CA GLY A 76 1.24 -2.53 7.92
C GLY A 76 1.77 -3.31 9.13
N TRP A 77 1.56 -4.61 9.17
CA TRP A 77 2.04 -5.48 10.25
C TRP A 77 3.52 -5.83 10.10
N ARG A 78 4.06 -5.72 8.89
CA ARG A 78 5.41 -6.17 8.55
C ARG A 78 6.41 -5.03 8.45
N LEU A 79 5.96 -3.86 7.97
CA LEU A 79 6.81 -2.70 7.73
C LEU A 79 6.51 -1.61 8.74
N ASP A 80 7.55 -0.98 9.28
CA ASP A 80 7.40 0.17 10.16
C ASP A 80 7.11 1.44 9.35
N ASP A 81 6.85 2.55 10.04
CA ASP A 81 6.47 3.80 9.39
C ASP A 81 7.55 4.32 8.44
N GLN A 82 8.82 4.20 8.84
CA GLN A 82 9.93 4.64 7.98
C GLN A 82 10.08 3.76 6.75
N GLN A 83 9.94 2.45 6.91
CA GLN A 83 10.01 1.51 5.78
C GLN A 83 8.88 1.75 4.80
N VAL A 84 7.67 2.00 5.28
CA VAL A 84 6.53 2.34 4.42
C VAL A 84 6.79 3.65 3.70
N ALA A 85 7.27 4.68 4.40
CA ALA A 85 7.61 5.96 3.77
C ALA A 85 8.67 5.77 2.68
N ASP A 86 9.70 4.98 2.95
CA ASP A 86 10.78 4.73 1.99
C ASP A 86 10.27 4.05 0.72
N VAL A 87 9.46 3.00 0.85
CA VAL A 87 8.94 2.29 -0.32
C VAL A 87 7.91 3.13 -1.08
N VAL A 88 7.09 3.89 -0.38
CA VAL A 88 6.13 4.81 -1.01
C VAL A 88 6.87 5.89 -1.81
N ASN A 89 7.92 6.47 -1.24
CA ASN A 89 8.73 7.46 -1.94
C ASN A 89 9.45 6.86 -3.15
N PHE A 90 9.93 5.64 -3.03
CA PHE A 90 10.53 4.92 -4.16
C PHE A 90 9.54 4.82 -5.31
N ILE A 91 8.33 4.37 -5.04
CA ILE A 91 7.27 4.23 -6.05
C ILE A 91 6.89 5.59 -6.66
N ARG A 92 6.81 6.63 -5.83
CA ARG A 92 6.39 7.96 -6.27
C ARG A 92 7.45 8.71 -7.06
N THR A 93 8.68 8.24 -7.07
CA THR A 93 9.79 8.92 -7.77
C THR A 93 10.50 8.03 -8.79
N SER A 94 10.05 6.80 -8.98
CA SER A 94 10.66 5.86 -9.91
C SER A 94 9.91 5.78 -11.25
N TRP A 95 10.55 5.26 -12.25
CA TRP A 95 9.97 4.96 -13.58
C TRP A 95 9.35 6.20 -14.26
N GLY A 96 9.90 7.37 -14.00
CA GLY A 96 9.35 8.63 -14.52
C GLY A 96 8.27 9.25 -13.67
N ASN A 97 7.83 8.59 -12.59
CA ASN A 97 6.95 9.21 -11.61
C ASN A 97 7.69 10.33 -10.89
N ASN A 98 6.99 11.41 -10.58
CA ASN A 98 7.57 12.55 -9.88
C ASN A 98 6.52 13.18 -8.98
N ALA A 99 6.35 12.64 -7.81
CA ALA A 99 5.37 13.10 -6.83
C ALA A 99 6.05 13.55 -5.53
N PRO A 100 5.41 14.41 -4.73
CA PRO A 100 6.00 14.90 -3.49
C PRO A 100 6.36 13.80 -2.50
N ALA A 101 7.40 14.03 -1.71
CA ALA A 101 7.88 13.07 -0.72
C ALA A 101 6.91 12.92 0.46
N VAL A 102 6.95 11.74 1.06
CA VAL A 102 6.16 11.36 2.22
C VAL A 102 7.10 11.10 3.39
N SER A 103 6.72 11.53 4.57
CA SER A 103 7.49 11.30 5.80
C SER A 103 6.96 10.11 6.59
N ALA A 104 7.78 9.59 7.51
CA ALA A 104 7.34 8.56 8.44
C ALA A 104 6.15 9.05 9.30
N SER A 105 6.10 10.33 9.63
CA SER A 105 4.97 10.88 10.39
C SER A 105 3.68 10.92 9.57
N ASP A 106 3.76 11.12 8.25
CA ASP A 106 2.59 10.99 7.39
C ASP A 106 2.05 9.57 7.41
N VAL A 107 2.93 8.58 7.38
CA VAL A 107 2.55 7.15 7.47
C VAL A 107 1.92 6.86 8.84
N ALA A 108 2.54 7.34 9.92
CA ALA A 108 2.01 7.16 11.28
C ALA A 108 0.59 7.71 11.42
N LYS A 109 0.33 8.86 10.83
CA LYS A 109 -0.99 9.48 10.84
C LYS A 109 -2.03 8.60 10.15
N VAL A 110 -1.72 8.10 8.96
CA VAL A 110 -2.63 7.22 8.22
C VAL A 110 -2.86 5.91 8.97
N ARG A 111 -1.80 5.33 9.54
CA ARG A 111 -1.90 4.11 10.34
C ARG A 111 -2.83 4.30 11.53
N LYS A 112 -2.70 5.42 12.24
CA LYS A 112 -3.54 5.75 13.38
C LYS A 112 -5.01 5.95 12.98
N GLU A 113 -5.26 6.66 11.90
CA GLU A 113 -6.60 6.88 11.36
C GLU A 113 -7.25 5.57 10.94
N THR A 114 -6.49 4.69 10.30
CA THR A 114 -6.96 3.38 9.87
C THR A 114 -7.31 2.50 11.07
N ALA A 115 -6.47 2.45 12.10
CA ALA A 115 -6.72 1.68 13.31
C ALA A 115 -7.99 2.18 14.02
N ALA A 116 -8.17 3.49 14.15
CA ALA A 116 -9.35 4.06 14.76
C ALA A 116 -10.63 3.72 13.99
N HIS A 117 -10.56 3.74 12.66
CA HIS A 117 -11.68 3.35 11.81
C HIS A 117 -12.04 1.87 12.01
N ASP A 118 -11.04 1.00 12.06
CA ASP A 118 -11.23 -0.43 12.24
C ASP A 118 -11.83 -0.74 13.62
N GLU A 119 -11.36 -0.08 14.68
CA GLU A 119 -11.92 -0.22 16.01
C GLU A 119 -13.39 0.19 16.04
N LYS A 120 -13.74 1.29 15.38
CA LYS A 120 -15.12 1.75 15.31
C LYS A 120 -16.01 0.77 14.56
N ALA A 121 -15.51 0.23 13.45
CA ALA A 121 -16.23 -0.77 12.68
C ALA A 121 -16.46 -2.04 13.49
N LEU A 122 -15.44 -2.52 14.21
CA LEU A 122 -15.55 -3.69 15.10
C LEU A 122 -16.48 -3.42 16.27
N GLY A 123 -16.43 -2.22 16.86
CA GLY A 123 -17.30 -1.83 17.96
C GLY A 123 -18.78 -1.79 17.59
N ASN A 124 -19.09 -1.58 16.33
CA ASN A 124 -20.45 -1.58 15.80
C ASN A 124 -20.91 -2.96 15.30
N ALA A 125 -20.00 -3.93 15.22
CA ALA A 125 -20.32 -5.27 14.75
C ALA A 125 -20.59 -6.20 15.94
N ASP A 126 -21.57 -7.08 15.79
CA ASP A 126 -21.83 -8.14 16.78
C ASP A 126 -20.86 -9.29 16.48
N ILE A 127 -19.72 -9.26 17.15
CA ILE A 127 -18.65 -10.26 16.95
C ILE A 127 -19.07 -11.66 17.37
N SER A 128 -20.12 -11.81 18.20
CA SER A 128 -20.61 -13.13 18.60
C SER A 128 -21.21 -13.90 17.42
N LYS A 129 -21.57 -13.20 16.35
CA LYS A 129 -22.14 -13.78 15.14
C LYS A 129 -21.09 -14.12 14.08
N LEU A 130 -19.83 -13.83 14.35
CA LEU A 130 -18.76 -14.17 13.41
C LEU A 130 -18.45 -15.66 13.46
N PRO A 131 -18.10 -16.27 12.30
CA PRO A 131 -17.71 -17.68 12.27
C PRO A 131 -16.55 -17.96 13.25
N GLY A 132 -16.72 -18.98 14.09
CA GLY A 132 -15.69 -19.34 15.07
C GLY A 132 -15.74 -18.56 16.38
N ALA A 133 -16.52 -17.50 16.47
CA ALA A 133 -16.68 -16.75 17.71
C ALA A 133 -17.48 -17.59 18.71
N GLY A 134 -16.91 -17.93 19.83
CA GLY A 134 -17.57 -18.74 20.84
C GLY A 134 -17.09 -20.19 20.91
N GLN A 135 -16.03 -20.49 20.17
CA GLN A 135 -15.34 -21.77 20.26
C GLN A 135 -14.16 -21.69 21.22
#